data_1576275c1dbdf4e62b598c770b887fd2
#
_entry.id   1576275c1dbdf4e62b598c770b887fd2
#
_cell.length_a   1.000
_cell.length_b   1.000
_cell.length_c   1.000
_cell.angle_alpha   90.00
_cell.angle_beta   90.00
_cell.angle_gamma   90.00
#
_symmetry.space_group_name_H-M   'P 1'
#
loop_
_entity.id
_entity.type
_entity.pdbx_description
1 polymer ?
#
loop_
_entity_poly.entity_id
_entity_poly.type
_entity_poly.pdbx_seq_one_letter_code
_entity_poly.pdbx_strand_id
1 'polypeptide(L)'
;MKIAIIGTGRVGSTLAYALVIKQVCDHLVIAGRTYEKAKGDALDLQHTLAFCSRPMRIEGCTNEQVKDADIVVVTASVATDGQVLTSRLQLGEKNILLFRELIPVLAANNPNAVFVIVTNPVDVMTYAACKLSGFSANRVMGVGTLVDSARFRALLSQEEHIHPDDLRAYILGEHGSNQLPILSSAEAGGEPLGDTPIHRQLFAQVTEAGFEVYRLKGYTNHAIATATCMVIEAVVFDEYRTMPLATRFDEWMGIRDNCFSIPVVVGRSGIIRHLHPELNDSEQQALKAAAIAIKSAIVSLIPDLAEDS
;
A
#
# COMPACT_ATOMS: atom_id res chain seq x y z
N MET A 1 16.18 -9.26 9.22
CA MET A 1 14.99 -8.53 9.71
C MET A 1 13.81 -9.48 9.83
N LYS A 2 12.94 -9.23 10.83
CA LYS A 2 11.70 -9.98 11.07
C LYS A 2 10.53 -9.23 10.45
N ILE A 3 9.80 -9.89 9.56
CA ILE A 3 8.60 -9.34 8.88
C ILE A 3 7.38 -10.14 9.33
N ALA A 4 6.32 -9.44 9.74
CA ALA A 4 5.05 -10.05 10.08
C ALA A 4 3.97 -9.64 9.06
N ILE A 5 3.28 -10.62 8.49
CA ILE A 5 2.13 -10.42 7.60
C ILE A 5 0.86 -10.75 8.39
N ILE A 6 0.01 -9.76 8.56
CA ILE A 6 -1.26 -9.87 9.25
C ILE A 6 -2.38 -10.09 8.24
N GLY A 7 -2.85 -11.32 8.19
CA GLY A 7 -3.89 -11.77 7.24
C GLY A 7 -3.40 -12.86 6.30
N THR A 8 -4.00 -14.03 6.41
CA THR A 8 -3.71 -15.23 5.60
C THR A 8 -4.65 -15.35 4.38
N GLY A 9 -5.06 -14.20 3.84
CA GLY A 9 -5.87 -14.11 2.63
C GLY A 9 -5.04 -14.20 1.35
N ARG A 10 -5.71 -14.04 0.20
CA ARG A 10 -5.06 -14.14 -1.12
C ARG A 10 -3.88 -13.19 -1.31
N VAL A 11 -3.97 -11.98 -0.79
CA VAL A 11 -2.88 -11.00 -0.90
C VAL A 11 -1.74 -11.37 0.05
N GLY A 12 -2.04 -11.66 1.32
CA GLY A 12 -1.03 -11.99 2.33
C GLY A 12 -0.24 -13.26 1.98
N SER A 13 -0.90 -14.33 1.51
CA SER A 13 -0.22 -15.56 1.09
C SER A 13 0.63 -15.35 -0.17
N THR A 14 0.15 -14.56 -1.14
CA THR A 14 0.94 -14.21 -2.33
C THR A 14 2.17 -13.37 -1.96
N LEU A 15 2.02 -12.40 -1.06
CA LEU A 15 3.13 -11.60 -0.55
C LEU A 15 4.14 -12.47 0.20
N ALA A 16 3.67 -13.37 1.08
CA ALA A 16 4.54 -14.29 1.81
C ALA A 16 5.38 -15.14 0.84
N TYR A 17 4.76 -15.70 -0.19
CA TYR A 17 5.45 -16.43 -1.24
C TYR A 17 6.49 -15.57 -1.98
N ALA A 18 6.13 -14.33 -2.35
CA ALA A 18 7.05 -13.42 -3.02
C ALA A 18 8.29 -13.10 -2.14
N LEU A 19 8.09 -12.85 -0.83
CA LEU A 19 9.18 -12.58 0.10
C LEU A 19 10.11 -13.79 0.27
N VAL A 20 9.56 -15.02 0.29
CA VAL A 20 10.34 -16.26 0.36
C VAL A 20 11.17 -16.47 -0.90
N ILE A 21 10.57 -16.34 -2.08
CA ILE A 21 11.29 -16.53 -3.35
C ILE A 21 12.37 -15.47 -3.57
N LYS A 22 12.10 -14.22 -3.21
CA LYS A 22 13.07 -13.13 -3.29
C LYS A 22 14.07 -13.13 -2.13
N GLN A 23 13.82 -13.93 -1.09
CA GLN A 23 14.69 -14.04 0.09
C GLN A 23 14.97 -12.67 0.76
N VAL A 24 13.90 -11.88 0.94
CA VAL A 24 13.99 -10.49 1.40
C VAL A 24 14.31 -10.38 2.90
N CYS A 25 13.96 -11.39 3.70
CA CYS A 25 14.13 -11.36 5.15
C CYS A 25 14.67 -12.69 5.70
N ASP A 26 15.14 -12.66 6.95
CA ASP A 26 15.66 -13.84 7.64
C ASP A 26 14.56 -14.55 8.43
N HIS A 27 13.51 -13.80 8.81
CA HIS A 27 12.42 -14.30 9.63
C HIS A 27 11.07 -13.76 9.12
N LEU A 28 10.18 -14.67 8.71
CA LEU A 28 8.83 -14.36 8.24
C LEU A 28 7.81 -14.94 9.20
N VAL A 29 6.90 -14.10 9.69
CA VAL A 29 5.77 -14.49 10.52
C VAL A 29 4.49 -14.28 9.73
N ILE A 30 3.68 -15.33 9.66
CA ILE A 30 2.36 -15.30 9.06
C ILE A 30 1.33 -15.34 10.17
N ALA A 31 0.52 -14.32 10.30
CA ALA A 31 -0.46 -14.21 11.36
C ALA A 31 -1.89 -14.12 10.84
N GLY A 32 -2.80 -14.73 11.57
CA GLY A 32 -4.21 -14.75 11.25
C GLY A 32 -5.09 -14.89 12.49
N ARG A 33 -6.41 -14.84 12.29
CA ARG A 33 -7.38 -15.07 13.37
C ARG A 33 -7.34 -16.49 13.93
N THR A 34 -7.02 -17.47 13.09
CA THR A 34 -6.92 -18.87 13.46
C THR A 34 -5.49 -19.35 13.30
N TYR A 35 -4.96 -19.93 14.38
CA TYR A 35 -3.60 -20.47 14.41
C TYR A 35 -3.38 -21.56 13.35
N GLU A 36 -4.34 -22.48 13.21
CA GLU A 36 -4.24 -23.63 12.32
C GLU A 36 -4.01 -23.19 10.86
N LYS A 37 -4.75 -22.16 10.40
CA LYS A 37 -4.59 -21.65 9.04
C LYS A 37 -3.24 -20.97 8.87
N ALA A 38 -2.84 -20.11 9.80
CA ALA A 38 -1.55 -19.44 9.75
C ALA A 38 -0.38 -20.44 9.79
N LYS A 39 -0.50 -21.48 10.61
CA LYS A 39 0.49 -22.56 10.68
C LYS A 39 0.53 -23.38 9.39
N GLY A 40 -0.63 -23.68 8.79
CA GLY A 40 -0.69 -24.39 7.50
C GLY A 40 0.03 -23.63 6.39
N ASP A 41 -0.26 -22.32 6.24
CA ASP A 41 0.42 -21.45 5.28
C ASP A 41 1.95 -21.38 5.53
N ALA A 42 2.36 -21.29 6.81
CA ALA A 42 3.77 -21.28 7.20
C ALA A 42 4.49 -22.60 6.88
N LEU A 43 3.86 -23.75 7.12
CA LEU A 43 4.42 -25.07 6.81
C LEU A 43 4.61 -25.26 5.31
N ASP A 44 3.64 -24.89 4.50
CA ASP A 44 3.76 -24.99 3.04
C ASP A 44 4.92 -24.11 2.50
N LEU A 45 5.05 -22.90 3.02
CA LEU A 45 6.17 -22.01 2.69
C LEU A 45 7.52 -22.55 3.21
N GLN A 46 7.57 -23.21 4.38
CA GLN A 46 8.79 -23.86 4.87
C GLN A 46 9.27 -24.95 3.90
N HIS A 47 8.35 -25.72 3.29
CA HIS A 47 8.72 -26.71 2.29
C HIS A 47 9.35 -26.07 1.03
N THR A 48 8.97 -24.84 0.70
CA THR A 48 9.55 -24.09 -0.41
C THR A 48 11.04 -23.78 -0.19
N LEU A 49 11.50 -23.69 1.08
CA LEU A 49 12.90 -23.39 1.41
C LEU A 49 13.89 -24.42 0.88
N ALA A 50 13.43 -25.65 0.63
CA ALA A 50 14.27 -26.68 -0.01
C ALA A 50 14.73 -26.29 -1.41
N PHE A 51 14.07 -25.34 -2.04
CA PHE A 51 14.36 -24.80 -3.39
C PHE A 51 14.98 -23.38 -3.34
N CYS A 52 15.25 -22.84 -2.15
CA CYS A 52 15.84 -21.52 -1.96
C CYS A 52 17.32 -21.61 -1.59
N SER A 53 18.10 -20.56 -1.91
CA SER A 53 19.56 -20.55 -1.69
C SER A 53 19.94 -20.17 -0.24
N ARG A 54 19.04 -19.51 0.51
CA ARG A 54 19.33 -19.05 1.86
C ARG A 54 18.32 -19.63 2.84
N PRO A 55 18.72 -19.94 4.06
CA PRO A 55 17.80 -20.33 5.13
C PRO A 55 16.94 -19.12 5.54
N MET A 56 15.67 -19.38 5.86
CA MET A 56 14.74 -18.43 6.41
C MET A 56 13.93 -19.09 7.51
N ARG A 57 13.72 -18.41 8.62
CA ARG A 57 12.75 -18.87 9.63
C ARG A 57 11.36 -18.43 9.21
N ILE A 58 10.41 -19.37 9.12
CA ILE A 58 9.01 -19.08 8.80
C ILE A 58 8.16 -19.67 9.90
N GLU A 59 7.23 -18.90 10.46
CA GLU A 59 6.33 -19.37 11.50
C GLU A 59 4.92 -18.80 11.35
N GLY A 60 3.93 -19.59 11.79
CA GLY A 60 2.52 -19.18 11.85
C GLY A 60 2.08 -18.93 13.28
N CYS A 61 1.31 -17.86 13.52
CA CYS A 61 0.77 -17.54 14.85
C CYS A 61 -0.58 -16.81 14.75
N THR A 62 -1.20 -16.51 15.90
CA THR A 62 -2.33 -15.60 15.94
C THR A 62 -1.87 -14.15 15.87
N ASN A 63 -2.77 -13.21 15.57
CA ASN A 63 -2.43 -11.79 15.46
C ASN A 63 -1.83 -11.22 16.75
N GLU A 64 -2.34 -11.64 17.91
CA GLU A 64 -1.94 -11.21 19.25
C GLU A 64 -0.53 -11.70 19.64
N GLN A 65 -0.07 -12.76 19.00
CA GLN A 65 1.25 -13.36 19.26
C GLN A 65 2.37 -12.70 18.44
N VAL A 66 2.02 -11.81 17.50
CA VAL A 66 3.02 -11.07 16.73
C VAL A 66 3.74 -10.07 17.61
N LYS A 67 5.06 -10.22 17.74
CA LYS A 67 5.91 -9.34 18.56
C LYS A 67 7.32 -9.22 17.99
N ASP A 68 7.97 -8.12 18.34
CA ASP A 68 9.36 -7.83 17.98
C ASP A 68 9.61 -7.91 16.45
N ALA A 69 8.62 -7.53 15.64
CA ALA A 69 8.77 -7.43 14.20
C ALA A 69 9.38 -6.06 13.83
N ASP A 70 10.25 -6.06 12.82
CA ASP A 70 10.80 -4.83 12.23
C ASP A 70 9.81 -4.20 11.26
N ILE A 71 9.02 -5.04 10.55
CA ILE A 71 7.99 -4.61 9.61
C ILE A 71 6.71 -5.38 9.90
N VAL A 72 5.59 -4.68 10.02
CA VAL A 72 4.25 -5.26 10.14
C VAL A 72 3.43 -4.88 8.91
N VAL A 73 3.04 -5.88 8.12
CA VAL A 73 2.23 -5.68 6.92
C VAL A 73 0.79 -6.08 7.21
N VAL A 74 -0.15 -5.15 7.08
CA VAL A 74 -1.56 -5.40 7.36
C VAL A 74 -2.32 -5.62 6.06
N THR A 75 -2.62 -6.88 5.76
CA THR A 75 -3.48 -7.31 4.64
C THR A 75 -4.82 -7.84 5.11
N ALA A 76 -5.03 -7.86 6.44
CA ALA A 76 -6.25 -8.34 7.05
C ALA A 76 -7.45 -7.48 6.65
N SER A 77 -8.50 -8.11 6.21
CA SER A 77 -9.77 -7.48 5.86
C SER A 77 -10.91 -8.39 6.31
N VAL A 78 -12.07 -7.81 6.59
CA VAL A 78 -13.26 -8.62 6.87
C VAL A 78 -13.62 -9.43 5.64
N ALA A 79 -13.95 -10.72 5.86
CA ALA A 79 -14.45 -11.58 4.81
C ALA A 79 -15.83 -11.10 4.38
N THR A 80 -16.08 -11.11 3.08
CA THR A 80 -17.37 -10.73 2.53
C THR A 80 -18.36 -11.92 2.48
N ASP A 81 -17.90 -13.13 2.83
CA ASP A 81 -18.66 -14.39 2.88
C ASP A 81 -19.68 -14.56 1.75
N GLY A 82 -19.29 -14.20 0.52
CA GLY A 82 -20.17 -14.23 -0.65
C GLY A 82 -21.19 -13.09 -0.72
N GLN A 83 -21.26 -12.21 0.28
CA GLN A 83 -22.03 -10.98 0.18
C GLN A 83 -21.35 -10.01 -0.79
N VAL A 84 -22.03 -9.61 -1.80
CA VAL A 84 -21.62 -8.49 -2.65
C VAL A 84 -21.72 -7.25 -1.77
N LEU A 85 -20.58 -6.78 -1.26
CA LEU A 85 -20.55 -5.47 -0.60
C LEU A 85 -20.90 -4.43 -1.66
N THR A 86 -22.03 -3.76 -1.44
CA THR A 86 -22.60 -2.85 -2.43
C THR A 86 -21.86 -1.53 -2.53
N SER A 87 -20.95 -1.24 -1.57
CA SER A 87 -20.12 -0.03 -1.61
C SER A 87 -18.77 -0.18 -0.90
N ARG A 88 -17.78 0.62 -1.34
CA ARG A 88 -16.49 0.79 -0.65
C ARG A 88 -16.64 1.29 0.78
N LEU A 89 -17.68 2.10 1.06
CA LEU A 89 -17.97 2.64 2.37
C LEU A 89 -18.28 1.53 3.38
N GLN A 90 -19.16 0.59 3.04
CA GLN A 90 -19.50 -0.55 3.91
C GLN A 90 -18.29 -1.44 4.23
N LEU A 91 -17.39 -1.63 3.27
CA LEU A 91 -16.14 -2.33 3.52
C LEU A 91 -15.26 -1.53 4.49
N GLY A 92 -15.20 -0.21 4.30
CA GLY A 92 -14.47 0.71 5.17
C GLY A 92 -14.94 0.62 6.61
N GLU A 93 -16.23 0.73 6.87
CA GLU A 93 -16.83 0.64 8.23
C GLU A 93 -16.43 -0.65 8.95
N LYS A 94 -16.55 -1.79 8.27
CA LYS A 94 -16.18 -3.09 8.84
C LYS A 94 -14.67 -3.22 9.10
N ASN A 95 -13.85 -2.74 8.18
CA ASN A 95 -12.40 -2.78 8.35
C ASN A 95 -11.90 -1.81 9.43
N ILE A 96 -12.56 -0.69 9.64
CA ILE A 96 -12.24 0.22 10.75
C ILE A 96 -12.47 -0.48 12.10
N LEU A 97 -13.57 -1.21 12.29
CA LEU A 97 -13.79 -1.98 13.50
C LEU A 97 -12.66 -3.01 13.73
N LEU A 98 -12.27 -3.72 12.68
CA LEU A 98 -11.13 -4.64 12.75
C LEU A 98 -9.83 -3.92 13.13
N PHE A 99 -9.56 -2.74 12.57
CA PHE A 99 -8.34 -1.98 12.86
C PHE A 99 -8.31 -1.44 14.29
N ARG A 100 -9.44 -1.04 14.85
CA ARG A 100 -9.54 -0.61 16.26
C ARG A 100 -9.15 -1.72 17.24
N GLU A 101 -9.44 -2.96 16.93
CA GLU A 101 -9.03 -4.10 17.74
C GLU A 101 -7.56 -4.48 17.48
N LEU A 102 -7.14 -4.47 16.22
CA LEU A 102 -5.89 -5.06 15.77
C LEU A 102 -4.68 -4.13 15.93
N ILE A 103 -4.79 -2.88 15.48
CA ILE A 103 -3.65 -1.96 15.38
C ILE A 103 -3.03 -1.61 16.73
N PRO A 104 -3.81 -1.30 17.80
CA PRO A 104 -3.20 -0.99 19.10
C PRO A 104 -2.39 -2.15 19.69
N VAL A 105 -2.88 -3.38 19.53
CA VAL A 105 -2.18 -4.59 20.00
C VAL A 105 -0.90 -4.83 19.23
N LEU A 106 -0.96 -4.71 17.90
CA LEU A 106 0.24 -4.83 17.05
C LEU A 106 1.27 -3.74 17.36
N ALA A 107 0.85 -2.51 17.57
CA ALA A 107 1.74 -1.40 17.89
C ALA A 107 2.42 -1.60 19.26
N ALA A 108 1.67 -2.01 20.28
CA ALA A 108 2.20 -2.27 21.61
C ALA A 108 3.24 -3.40 21.61
N ASN A 109 2.99 -4.47 20.82
CA ASN A 109 3.89 -5.63 20.74
C ASN A 109 5.09 -5.38 19.79
N ASN A 110 5.03 -4.36 18.93
CA ASN A 110 6.06 -4.07 17.92
C ASN A 110 6.40 -2.56 17.91
N PRO A 111 6.88 -2.00 19.02
CA PRO A 111 7.00 -0.54 19.23
C PRO A 111 7.98 0.15 18.26
N ASN A 112 8.88 -0.61 17.63
CA ASN A 112 9.88 -0.08 16.69
C ASN A 112 9.56 -0.41 15.22
N ALA A 113 8.46 -1.09 14.95
CA ALA A 113 8.13 -1.54 13.60
C ALA A 113 7.76 -0.39 12.64
N VAL A 114 7.98 -0.63 11.36
CA VAL A 114 7.36 0.10 10.27
C VAL A 114 6.08 -0.63 9.87
N PHE A 115 4.96 0.09 9.77
CA PHE A 115 3.68 -0.47 9.36
C PHE A 115 3.42 -0.21 7.87
N VAL A 116 3.09 -1.28 7.13
CA VAL A 116 2.70 -1.22 5.72
C VAL A 116 1.25 -1.66 5.59
N ILE A 117 0.39 -0.75 5.19
CA ILE A 117 -1.06 -0.97 5.10
C ILE A 117 -1.44 -1.32 3.66
N VAL A 118 -2.15 -2.41 3.49
CA VAL A 118 -2.64 -2.91 2.19
C VAL A 118 -4.17 -2.97 2.15
N THR A 119 -4.79 -3.03 3.31
CA THR A 119 -6.24 -3.14 3.49
C THR A 119 -6.97 -1.92 2.95
N ASN A 120 -8.02 -2.16 2.13
CA ASN A 120 -8.85 -1.10 1.55
C ASN A 120 -10.02 -0.67 2.47
N PRO A 121 -10.44 0.62 2.35
CA PRO A 121 -9.89 1.71 1.52
C PRO A 121 -8.56 2.22 2.09
N VAL A 122 -7.48 2.01 1.34
CA VAL A 122 -6.10 2.09 1.87
C VAL A 122 -5.74 3.45 2.45
N ASP A 123 -6.21 4.54 1.87
CA ASP A 123 -5.91 5.90 2.34
C ASP A 123 -6.51 6.15 3.72
N VAL A 124 -7.80 5.82 3.91
CA VAL A 124 -8.50 5.92 5.21
C VAL A 124 -7.91 4.94 6.23
N MET A 125 -7.60 3.70 5.79
CA MET A 125 -7.03 2.69 6.69
C MET A 125 -5.62 3.07 7.15
N THR A 126 -4.83 3.73 6.28
CA THR A 126 -3.50 4.25 6.65
C THR A 126 -3.62 5.39 7.66
N TYR A 127 -4.56 6.31 7.47
CA TYR A 127 -4.86 7.36 8.44
C TYR A 127 -5.26 6.76 9.80
N ALA A 128 -6.21 5.82 9.79
CA ALA A 128 -6.65 5.13 11.01
C ALA A 128 -5.51 4.38 11.69
N ALA A 129 -4.68 3.66 10.94
CA ALA A 129 -3.53 2.94 11.49
C ALA A 129 -2.52 3.90 12.14
N CYS A 130 -2.26 5.05 11.54
CA CYS A 130 -1.37 6.09 12.11
C CYS A 130 -1.92 6.60 13.45
N LYS A 131 -3.21 6.96 13.52
CA LYS A 131 -3.85 7.46 14.75
C LYS A 131 -3.95 6.36 15.83
N LEU A 132 -4.36 5.14 15.48
CA LEU A 132 -4.56 4.03 16.42
C LEU A 132 -3.25 3.44 16.96
N SER A 133 -2.17 3.48 16.18
CA SER A 133 -0.87 3.00 16.64
C SER A 133 -0.13 3.99 17.55
N GLY A 134 -0.44 5.28 17.44
CA GLY A 134 0.32 6.35 18.07
C GLY A 134 1.72 6.54 17.47
N PHE A 135 2.01 5.89 16.34
CA PHE A 135 3.31 6.02 15.67
C PHE A 135 3.41 7.34 14.91
N SER A 136 4.63 7.83 14.75
CA SER A 136 4.88 8.94 13.83
C SER A 136 4.50 8.58 12.40
N ALA A 137 3.98 9.54 11.63
CA ALA A 137 3.44 9.32 10.30
C ALA A 137 4.45 8.68 9.32
N ASN A 138 5.73 8.93 9.50
CA ASN A 138 6.78 8.34 8.67
C ASN A 138 6.93 6.82 8.86
N ARG A 139 6.40 6.24 9.93
CA ARG A 139 6.46 4.80 10.22
C ARG A 139 5.21 4.03 9.78
N VAL A 140 4.19 4.71 9.26
CA VAL A 140 2.94 4.11 8.80
C VAL A 140 2.68 4.55 7.37
N MET A 141 2.72 3.60 6.44
CA MET A 141 2.52 3.87 5.02
C MET A 141 1.55 2.87 4.40
N GLY A 142 0.73 3.34 3.49
CA GLY A 142 -0.15 2.51 2.66
C GLY A 142 0.44 2.32 1.26
N VAL A 143 0.20 1.17 0.63
CA VAL A 143 0.72 0.93 -0.72
C VAL A 143 0.09 1.88 -1.75
N GLY A 144 -1.12 2.37 -1.49
CA GLY A 144 -1.75 3.47 -2.23
C GLY A 144 -1.78 3.26 -3.73
N THR A 145 -1.39 4.29 -4.47
CA THR A 145 -1.38 4.32 -5.94
C THR A 145 -0.11 3.73 -6.57
N LEU A 146 0.71 2.99 -5.81
CA LEU A 146 1.92 2.37 -6.37
C LEU A 146 1.59 1.36 -7.48
N VAL A 147 0.52 0.57 -7.32
CA VAL A 147 0.06 -0.36 -8.35
C VAL A 147 -0.50 0.37 -9.56
N ASP A 148 -1.25 1.46 -9.34
CA ASP A 148 -1.82 2.26 -10.41
C ASP A 148 -0.72 2.96 -11.22
N SER A 149 0.29 3.49 -10.55
CA SER A 149 1.48 4.05 -11.19
C SER A 149 2.28 2.99 -11.98
N ALA A 150 2.37 1.77 -11.48
CA ALA A 150 3.02 0.68 -12.20
C ALA A 150 2.25 0.28 -13.46
N ARG A 151 0.91 0.21 -13.39
CA ARG A 151 0.05 -0.01 -14.57
C ARG A 151 0.22 1.10 -15.60
N PHE A 152 0.21 2.36 -15.15
CA PHE A 152 0.40 3.51 -16.02
C PHE A 152 1.76 3.48 -16.72
N ARG A 153 2.84 3.22 -15.99
CA ARG A 153 4.18 3.06 -16.57
C ARG A 153 4.25 1.88 -17.55
N ALA A 154 3.55 0.79 -17.29
CA ALA A 154 3.49 -0.34 -18.23
C ALA A 154 2.81 0.02 -19.55
N LEU A 155 1.75 0.83 -19.51
CA LEU A 155 1.07 1.32 -20.72
C LEU A 155 1.93 2.35 -21.45
N LEU A 156 2.51 3.32 -20.74
CA LEU A 156 3.44 4.29 -21.31
C LEU A 156 4.65 3.62 -21.95
N SER A 157 5.20 2.58 -21.31
CA SER A 157 6.32 1.78 -21.83
C SER A 157 6.04 1.18 -23.21
N GLN A 158 4.82 0.72 -23.45
CA GLN A 158 4.41 0.17 -24.75
C GLN A 158 4.28 1.27 -25.81
N GLU A 159 3.76 2.43 -25.44
CA GLU A 159 3.58 3.58 -26.34
C GLU A 159 4.91 4.23 -26.70
N GLU A 160 5.73 4.50 -25.68
CA GLU A 160 7.00 5.23 -25.84
C GLU A 160 8.18 4.33 -26.21
N HIS A 161 8.01 3.00 -26.20
CA HIS A 161 9.08 2.01 -26.41
C HIS A 161 10.26 2.16 -25.42
N ILE A 162 9.95 2.52 -24.16
CA ILE A 162 10.91 2.71 -23.07
C ILE A 162 10.62 1.70 -21.96
N HIS A 163 11.66 1.14 -21.33
CA HIS A 163 11.49 0.20 -20.23
C HIS A 163 10.72 0.87 -19.05
N PRO A 164 9.75 0.19 -18.41
CA PRO A 164 8.93 0.81 -17.36
C PRO A 164 9.71 1.38 -16.17
N ASP A 165 10.90 0.83 -15.87
CA ASP A 165 11.74 1.31 -14.76
C ASP A 165 12.47 2.63 -15.09
N ASP A 166 12.61 2.98 -16.38
CA ASP A 166 13.20 4.22 -16.83
C ASP A 166 12.19 5.38 -16.92
N LEU A 167 10.89 5.06 -16.78
CA LEU A 167 9.80 6.03 -16.75
C LEU A 167 9.58 6.58 -15.34
N ARG A 168 9.59 7.89 -15.21
CA ARG A 168 9.22 8.61 -13.98
C ARG A 168 7.83 9.22 -14.16
N ALA A 169 6.81 8.38 -14.04
CA ALA A 169 5.41 8.76 -14.15
C ALA A 169 4.63 8.25 -12.93
N TYR A 170 4.00 9.15 -12.19
CA TYR A 170 3.27 8.85 -10.97
C TYR A 170 1.78 9.11 -11.12
N ILE A 171 1.00 8.27 -10.47
CA ILE A 171 -0.40 8.55 -10.14
C ILE A 171 -0.44 8.90 -8.66
N LEU A 172 -1.02 10.03 -8.32
CA LEU A 172 -1.15 10.55 -6.95
C LEU A 172 -2.62 10.62 -6.53
N GLY A 173 -2.86 11.05 -5.29
CA GLY A 173 -4.20 11.21 -4.73
C GLY A 173 -4.77 9.91 -4.16
N GLU A 174 -6.08 9.75 -4.23
CA GLU A 174 -6.80 8.59 -3.71
C GLU A 174 -6.50 7.32 -4.52
N HIS A 175 -6.27 6.20 -3.84
CA HIS A 175 -6.36 4.90 -4.52
C HIS A 175 -7.84 4.57 -4.81
N GLY A 176 -8.37 5.16 -5.87
CA GLY A 176 -9.79 5.08 -6.19
C GLY A 176 -10.21 5.94 -7.36
N SER A 177 -11.39 6.56 -7.22
CA SER A 177 -11.99 7.36 -8.30
C SER A 177 -11.33 8.73 -8.48
N ASN A 178 -10.64 9.24 -7.45
CA ASN A 178 -10.00 10.54 -7.46
C ASN A 178 -8.47 10.44 -7.56
N GLN A 179 -7.97 9.40 -8.19
CA GLN A 179 -6.56 9.29 -8.57
C GLN A 179 -6.27 10.20 -9.77
N LEU A 180 -5.04 10.73 -9.84
CA LEU A 180 -4.65 11.65 -10.92
C LEU A 180 -3.23 11.33 -11.43
N PRO A 181 -3.02 11.30 -12.75
CA PRO A 181 -1.69 11.19 -13.33
C PRO A 181 -0.97 12.53 -13.24
N ILE A 182 0.30 12.53 -12.89
CA ILE A 182 1.13 13.72 -12.94
C ILE A 182 1.93 13.68 -14.24
N LEU A 183 1.36 14.28 -15.29
CA LEU A 183 1.95 14.32 -16.63
C LEU A 183 2.89 15.51 -16.82
N SER A 184 2.69 16.59 -16.06
CA SER A 184 3.54 17.80 -16.12
C SER A 184 5.00 17.52 -15.72
N SER A 185 5.24 16.55 -14.86
CA SER A 185 6.56 16.11 -14.40
C SER A 185 6.91 14.68 -14.80
N ALA A 186 6.13 14.07 -15.71
CA ALA A 186 6.45 12.75 -16.25
C ALA A 186 7.62 12.83 -17.23
N GLU A 187 8.61 11.96 -17.05
CA GLU A 187 9.85 11.99 -17.85
C GLU A 187 10.43 10.60 -18.09
N ALA A 188 11.30 10.51 -19.09
CA ALA A 188 12.17 9.37 -19.36
C ALA A 188 13.58 9.88 -19.68
N GLY A 189 14.58 9.51 -18.87
CA GLY A 189 15.96 9.92 -19.07
C GLY A 189 16.18 11.45 -19.04
N GLY A 190 15.28 12.21 -18.43
CA GLY A 190 15.28 13.69 -18.42
C GLY A 190 14.50 14.33 -19.56
N GLU A 191 13.98 13.55 -20.51
CA GLU A 191 13.07 14.03 -21.56
C GLU A 191 11.63 14.04 -21.05
N PRO A 192 10.92 15.19 -21.05
CA PRO A 192 9.53 15.26 -20.65
C PRO A 192 8.63 14.45 -21.59
N LEU A 193 7.78 13.58 -21.03
CA LEU A 193 6.76 12.86 -21.82
C LEU A 193 5.58 13.76 -22.23
N GLY A 194 5.28 14.77 -21.40
CA GLY A 194 4.23 15.73 -21.66
C GLY A 194 2.79 15.22 -21.46
N ASP A 195 1.87 16.16 -21.37
CA ASP A 195 0.44 15.90 -21.22
C ASP A 195 -0.22 15.83 -22.60
N THR A 196 -0.20 14.65 -23.20
CA THR A 196 -0.77 14.40 -24.53
C THR A 196 -2.15 13.73 -24.45
N PRO A 197 -3.00 13.84 -25.51
CA PRO A 197 -4.27 13.11 -25.56
C PRO A 197 -4.11 11.59 -25.41
N ILE A 198 -3.02 11.02 -25.95
CA ILE A 198 -2.76 9.59 -25.86
C ILE A 198 -2.41 9.18 -24.42
N HIS A 199 -1.58 9.95 -23.70
CA HIS A 199 -1.26 9.69 -22.30
C HIS A 199 -2.49 9.77 -21.39
N ARG A 200 -3.40 10.71 -21.64
CA ARG A 200 -4.68 10.79 -20.94
C ARG A 200 -5.58 9.59 -21.23
N GLN A 201 -5.59 9.10 -22.47
CA GLN A 201 -6.32 7.88 -22.83
C GLN A 201 -5.73 6.63 -22.15
N LEU A 202 -4.41 6.52 -22.08
CA LEU A 202 -3.73 5.43 -21.36
C LEU A 202 -4.06 5.48 -19.86
N PHE A 203 -4.08 6.66 -19.26
CA PHE A 203 -4.51 6.80 -17.86
C PHE A 203 -5.96 6.35 -17.63
N ALA A 204 -6.89 6.65 -18.53
CA ALA A 204 -8.26 6.17 -18.41
C ALA A 204 -8.33 4.63 -18.36
N GLN A 205 -7.47 3.92 -19.10
CA GLN A 205 -7.38 2.45 -19.04
C GLN A 205 -6.86 1.96 -17.68
N VAL A 206 -5.96 2.69 -17.02
CA VAL A 206 -5.46 2.32 -15.68
C VAL A 206 -6.60 2.24 -14.66
N THR A 207 -7.51 3.22 -14.70
CA THR A 207 -8.65 3.27 -13.79
C THR A 207 -9.55 2.04 -13.93
N GLU A 208 -9.76 1.57 -15.16
CA GLU A 208 -10.58 0.40 -15.45
C GLU A 208 -9.86 -0.94 -15.18
N ALA A 209 -8.53 -0.99 -15.32
CA ALA A 209 -7.76 -2.23 -15.26
C ALA A 209 -7.94 -3.02 -13.96
N GLY A 210 -8.06 -2.33 -12.82
CA GLY A 210 -8.30 -2.96 -11.53
C GLY A 210 -9.65 -3.66 -11.46
N PHE A 211 -10.69 -3.02 -11.98
CA PHE A 211 -12.05 -3.56 -12.05
C PHE A 211 -12.13 -4.72 -13.05
N GLU A 212 -11.44 -4.63 -14.17
CA GLU A 212 -11.39 -5.70 -15.16
C GLU A 212 -10.79 -6.98 -14.58
N VAL A 213 -9.64 -6.90 -13.91
CA VAL A 213 -9.04 -8.06 -13.22
C VAL A 213 -10.01 -8.64 -12.20
N TYR A 214 -10.69 -7.79 -11.41
CA TYR A 214 -11.67 -8.24 -10.43
C TYR A 214 -12.85 -8.94 -11.11
N ARG A 215 -13.38 -8.40 -12.20
CA ARG A 215 -14.50 -8.99 -12.97
C ARG A 215 -14.13 -10.35 -13.54
N LEU A 216 -12.92 -10.51 -14.08
CA LEU A 216 -12.45 -11.73 -14.74
C LEU A 216 -11.99 -12.81 -13.74
N LYS A 217 -11.36 -12.41 -12.65
CA LYS A 217 -10.70 -13.33 -11.71
C LYS A 217 -11.40 -13.42 -10.34
N GLY A 218 -12.27 -12.46 -10.01
CA GLY A 218 -12.96 -12.35 -8.73
C GLY A 218 -12.13 -11.72 -7.61
N TYR A 219 -10.86 -11.39 -7.84
CA TYR A 219 -9.96 -10.74 -6.89
C TYR A 219 -8.69 -10.23 -7.56
N THR A 220 -7.92 -9.39 -6.85
CA THR A 220 -6.56 -8.98 -7.23
C THR A 220 -5.58 -9.46 -6.14
N ASN A 221 -4.40 -9.92 -6.51
CA ASN A 221 -3.36 -10.33 -5.54
C ASN A 221 -1.93 -10.16 -6.05
N HIS A 222 -1.61 -10.51 -7.30
CA HIS A 222 -0.22 -10.58 -7.76
C HIS A 222 0.45 -9.19 -7.78
N ALA A 223 -0.15 -8.21 -8.47
CA ALA A 223 0.43 -6.88 -8.58
C ALA A 223 0.57 -6.19 -7.22
N ILE A 224 -0.47 -6.25 -6.38
CA ILE A 224 -0.43 -5.64 -5.04
C ILE A 224 0.58 -6.34 -4.12
N ALA A 225 0.71 -7.65 -4.18
CA ALA A 225 1.73 -8.38 -3.41
C ALA A 225 3.15 -8.01 -3.87
N THR A 226 3.38 -7.90 -5.18
CA THR A 226 4.68 -7.48 -5.73
C THR A 226 5.01 -6.03 -5.37
N ALA A 227 4.04 -5.12 -5.46
CA ALA A 227 4.22 -3.73 -5.04
C ALA A 227 4.54 -3.63 -3.54
N THR A 228 3.82 -4.39 -2.71
CA THR A 228 4.09 -4.44 -1.26
C THR A 228 5.49 -5.01 -0.98
N CYS A 229 5.91 -6.04 -1.72
CA CYS A 229 7.26 -6.58 -1.62
C CYS A 229 8.32 -5.52 -1.94
N MET A 230 8.12 -4.70 -2.97
CA MET A 230 9.02 -3.58 -3.32
C MET A 230 9.11 -2.55 -2.17
N VAL A 231 8.01 -2.22 -1.52
CA VAL A 231 8.01 -1.32 -0.34
C VAL A 231 8.85 -1.94 0.80
N ILE A 232 8.66 -3.23 1.04
CA ILE A 232 9.41 -3.96 2.07
C ILE A 232 10.90 -4.02 1.73
N GLU A 233 11.27 -4.30 0.47
CA GLU A 233 12.68 -4.29 0.00
C GLU A 233 13.34 -2.93 0.27
N ALA A 234 12.64 -1.83 -0.02
CA ALA A 234 13.15 -0.48 0.23
C ALA A 234 13.45 -0.22 1.71
N VAL A 235 12.64 -0.77 2.62
CA VAL A 235 12.89 -0.69 4.07
C VAL A 235 14.02 -1.63 4.50
N VAL A 236 13.99 -2.90 4.06
CA VAL A 236 14.97 -3.93 4.46
C VAL A 236 16.37 -3.57 4.01
N PHE A 237 16.51 -3.13 2.77
CA PHE A 237 17.81 -2.84 2.16
C PHE A 237 18.22 -1.37 2.25
N ASP A 238 17.40 -0.52 2.88
CA ASP A 238 17.65 0.93 3.05
C ASP A 238 17.89 1.65 1.70
N GLU A 239 17.02 1.36 0.71
CA GLU A 239 17.28 1.72 -0.70
C GLU A 239 17.09 3.20 -1.03
N TYR A 240 16.47 4.00 -0.16
CA TYR A 240 16.07 5.39 -0.44
C TYR A 240 15.25 5.51 -1.74
N ARG A 241 14.40 4.52 -1.98
CA ARG A 241 13.60 4.42 -3.22
C ARG A 241 12.44 5.42 -3.20
N THR A 242 12.19 6.07 -4.34
CA THR A 242 11.03 6.94 -4.52
C THR A 242 9.81 6.15 -4.96
N MET A 243 8.68 6.35 -4.27
CA MET A 243 7.42 5.67 -4.54
C MET A 243 6.22 6.56 -4.21
N PRO A 244 5.09 6.46 -4.95
CA PRO A 244 3.83 7.09 -4.56
C PRO A 244 3.13 6.19 -3.54
N LEU A 245 3.15 6.58 -2.27
CA LEU A 245 2.55 5.83 -1.16
C LEU A 245 1.54 6.69 -0.42
N ALA A 246 0.47 6.05 0.08
CA ALA A 246 -0.45 6.70 0.99
C ALA A 246 0.26 6.95 2.33
N THR A 247 0.25 8.19 2.78
CA THR A 247 0.83 8.59 4.06
C THR A 247 0.02 9.73 4.67
N ARG A 248 -0.06 9.75 6.01
CA ARG A 248 -0.60 10.89 6.73
C ARG A 248 0.44 12.02 6.75
N PHE A 249 -0.01 13.23 6.49
CA PHE A 249 0.81 14.43 6.59
C PHE A 249 0.02 15.57 7.26
N ASP A 250 0.73 16.40 8.02
CA ASP A 250 0.14 17.59 8.63
C ASP A 250 -0.06 18.69 7.59
N GLU A 251 0.90 18.86 6.69
CA GLU A 251 0.81 19.75 5.54
C GLU A 251 1.65 19.22 4.36
N TRP A 252 1.07 19.24 3.14
CA TRP A 252 1.76 18.97 1.89
C TRP A 252 1.11 19.76 0.74
N MET A 253 1.88 20.61 0.05
CA MET A 253 1.42 21.43 -1.06
C MET A 253 0.15 22.25 -0.76
N GLY A 254 0.06 22.81 0.47
CA GLY A 254 -1.07 23.60 0.93
C GLY A 254 -2.31 22.80 1.34
N ILE A 255 -2.25 21.47 1.31
CA ILE A 255 -3.28 20.58 1.83
C ILE A 255 -2.89 20.17 3.24
N ARG A 256 -3.85 20.28 4.18
CA ARG A 256 -3.60 20.03 5.60
C ARG A 256 -4.34 18.81 6.11
N ASP A 257 -3.72 18.12 7.08
CA ASP A 257 -4.24 16.96 7.82
C ASP A 257 -5.00 15.99 6.93
N ASN A 258 -4.26 15.29 6.09
CA ASN A 258 -4.84 14.36 5.13
C ASN A 258 -3.97 13.09 5.02
N CYS A 259 -4.49 12.11 4.29
CA CYS A 259 -3.77 10.85 4.02
C CYS A 259 -4.16 10.34 2.64
N PHE A 260 -3.23 10.42 1.71
CA PHE A 260 -3.35 9.85 0.37
C PHE A 260 -1.96 9.67 -0.25
N SER A 261 -1.93 9.12 -1.45
CA SER A 261 -0.68 8.82 -2.13
C SER A 261 0.02 10.07 -2.63
N ILE A 262 1.22 10.30 -2.10
CA ILE A 262 2.16 11.33 -2.52
C ILE A 262 3.53 10.70 -2.80
N PRO A 263 4.41 11.34 -3.59
CA PRO A 263 5.74 10.82 -3.81
C PRO A 263 6.56 10.94 -2.53
N VAL A 264 7.10 9.81 -2.08
CA VAL A 264 7.93 9.73 -0.87
C VAL A 264 9.24 9.02 -1.15
N VAL A 265 10.26 9.27 -0.32
CA VAL A 265 11.50 8.49 -0.27
C VAL A 265 11.39 7.50 0.87
N VAL A 266 11.59 6.22 0.60
CA VAL A 266 11.49 5.13 1.58
C VAL A 266 12.86 4.55 1.86
N GLY A 267 13.20 4.44 3.15
CA GLY A 267 14.40 3.78 3.65
C GLY A 267 14.08 2.98 4.91
N ARG A 268 15.10 2.60 5.65
CA ARG A 268 15.00 1.69 6.81
C ARG A 268 14.03 2.15 7.91
N SER A 269 13.92 3.43 8.15
CA SER A 269 13.01 3.99 9.17
C SER A 269 11.60 4.26 8.66
N GLY A 270 11.27 3.82 7.44
CA GLY A 270 10.02 4.12 6.76
C GLY A 270 10.17 5.30 5.80
N ILE A 271 9.25 6.25 5.82
CA ILE A 271 9.30 7.44 4.97
C ILE A 271 10.36 8.40 5.50
N ILE A 272 11.36 8.69 4.68
CA ILE A 272 12.46 9.60 5.01
C ILE A 272 12.07 11.06 4.73
N ARG A 273 11.36 11.31 3.64
CA ARG A 273 10.83 12.62 3.27
C ARG A 273 9.75 12.53 2.23
N HIS A 274 8.91 13.55 2.17
CA HIS A 274 7.96 13.79 1.09
C HIS A 274 8.65 14.55 -0.04
N LEU A 275 8.28 14.25 -1.29
CA LEU A 275 8.72 14.95 -2.47
C LEU A 275 7.60 15.89 -2.95
N HIS A 276 7.99 16.97 -3.62
CA HIS A 276 7.08 18.02 -4.11
C HIS A 276 7.27 18.17 -5.61
N PRO A 277 6.60 17.37 -6.44
CA PRO A 277 6.68 17.51 -7.89
C PRO A 277 6.04 18.83 -8.35
N GLU A 278 6.51 19.36 -9.45
CA GLU A 278 5.83 20.46 -10.11
C GLU A 278 4.50 19.95 -10.71
N LEU A 279 3.42 20.68 -10.43
CA LEU A 279 2.08 20.38 -10.91
C LEU A 279 1.56 21.56 -11.70
N ASN A 280 0.93 21.30 -12.85
CA ASN A 280 0.20 22.32 -13.56
C ASN A 280 -1.13 22.67 -12.85
N ASP A 281 -1.81 23.74 -13.29
CA ASP A 281 -3.04 24.23 -12.64
C ASP A 281 -4.16 23.17 -12.59
N SER A 282 -4.31 22.36 -13.63
CA SER A 282 -5.33 21.31 -13.69
C SER A 282 -5.03 20.15 -12.72
N GLU A 283 -3.77 19.77 -12.62
CA GLU A 283 -3.32 18.74 -11.65
C GLU A 283 -3.46 19.23 -10.21
N GLN A 284 -3.14 20.51 -9.94
CA GLN A 284 -3.35 21.10 -8.61
C GLN A 284 -4.83 21.12 -8.22
N GLN A 285 -5.72 21.47 -9.16
CA GLN A 285 -7.17 21.44 -8.91
C GLN A 285 -7.68 20.02 -8.65
N ALA A 286 -7.25 19.04 -9.47
CA ALA A 286 -7.62 17.64 -9.30
C ALA A 286 -7.11 17.08 -7.95
N LEU A 287 -5.88 17.43 -7.55
CA LEU A 287 -5.31 17.04 -6.28
C LEU A 287 -6.10 17.60 -5.08
N LYS A 288 -6.51 18.87 -5.14
CA LYS A 288 -7.37 19.48 -4.10
C LYS A 288 -8.73 18.80 -4.03
N ALA A 289 -9.33 18.45 -5.17
CA ALA A 289 -10.59 17.70 -5.20
C ALA A 289 -10.45 16.31 -4.57
N ALA A 290 -9.38 15.58 -4.90
CA ALA A 290 -9.05 14.30 -4.27
C ALA A 290 -8.87 14.44 -2.75
N ALA A 291 -8.15 15.45 -2.31
CA ALA A 291 -7.94 15.73 -0.88
C ALA A 291 -9.24 15.97 -0.12
N ILE A 292 -10.18 16.73 -0.70
CA ILE A 292 -11.51 16.98 -0.11
C ILE A 292 -12.30 15.67 -0.01
N ALA A 293 -12.30 14.86 -1.06
CA ALA A 293 -13.02 13.58 -1.09
C ALA A 293 -12.50 12.62 0.00
N ILE A 294 -11.17 12.50 0.12
CA ILE A 294 -10.54 11.65 1.14
C ILE A 294 -10.80 12.17 2.55
N LYS A 295 -10.66 13.48 2.79
CA LYS A 295 -10.97 14.07 4.10
C LYS A 295 -12.44 13.81 4.50
N SER A 296 -13.37 13.92 3.56
CA SER A 296 -14.79 13.60 3.79
C SER A 296 -14.97 12.12 4.14
N ALA A 297 -14.26 11.20 3.47
CA ALA A 297 -14.30 9.78 3.79
C ALA A 297 -13.70 9.48 5.18
N ILE A 298 -12.58 10.11 5.55
CA ILE A 298 -11.97 10.02 6.88
C ILE A 298 -12.97 10.47 7.95
N VAL A 299 -13.53 11.67 7.81
CA VAL A 299 -14.51 12.21 8.77
C VAL A 299 -15.76 11.32 8.88
N SER A 300 -16.23 10.77 7.75
CA SER A 300 -17.40 9.89 7.74
C SER A 300 -17.14 8.55 8.44
N LEU A 301 -15.99 7.93 8.22
CA LEU A 301 -15.67 6.59 8.71
C LEU A 301 -15.06 6.57 10.13
N ILE A 302 -14.33 7.62 10.49
CA ILE A 302 -13.58 7.71 11.74
C ILE A 302 -13.64 9.12 12.35
N PRO A 303 -14.85 9.65 12.62
CA PRO A 303 -15.03 11.03 13.08
C PRO A 303 -14.22 11.33 14.36
N ASP A 304 -14.19 10.39 15.30
CA ASP A 304 -13.47 10.49 16.58
C ASP A 304 -11.94 10.61 16.43
N LEU A 305 -11.37 10.02 15.38
CA LEU A 305 -9.91 10.12 15.09
C LEU A 305 -9.58 11.34 14.21
N ALA A 306 -10.58 11.94 13.56
CA ALA A 306 -10.42 13.08 12.67
C ALA A 306 -10.49 14.43 13.40
N GLU A 307 -11.11 14.50 14.58
CA GLU A 307 -11.35 15.73 15.34
C GLU A 307 -10.14 16.22 16.17
N ASP A 308 -9.13 15.37 16.39
CA ASP A 308 -7.94 15.70 17.18
C ASP A 308 -6.83 16.44 16.37
N SER A 309 -7.18 17.17 15.31
CA SER A 309 -6.20 17.78 14.41
C SER A 309 -6.32 19.29 14.34
#